data_1d974779adb470e05be86df81236d616
#
_entry.id   1d974779adb470e05be86df81236d616
#
_cell.length_a   1.000
_cell.length_b   1.000
_cell.length_c   1.000
_cell.angle_alpha   90.00
_cell.angle_beta   90.00
_cell.angle_gamma   90.00
#
_symmetry.space_group_name_H-M   'P 1'
#
loop_
_entity.id
_entity.type
_entity.pdbx_description
1 polymer ?
#
loop_
_entity_poly.entity_id
_entity_poly.type
_entity_poly.pdbx_seq_one_letter_code
_entity_poly.pdbx_strand_id
1 'polypeptide(L)'
;MSPAYRLVTIALVLQTTMIAFEAMAVTTAMPSAAQELGSVGSYGLAFSFMMTAMLLGIVLAGIWTDRSGPLPGLYAGLVLFAAGAVLCAIAPTWLSLLAGRVVAGLGAGLVIVAEFVAIGRVYPAELRPRVFTWISAAWVVPSVVGAPVAGWITSTWSWRGVFWIVLAPAALAATLLVLRQDAIGGSRPEASADSPGSDRADHLRVARLGAVVALSAGAVQLAIHEGQTRGSFDATVGGVAALGLVALGWSVPRLLPPGTLRARRGLPAVIASRGLFNASFMSMVTFLPLMLVQVWELSLTAAGMVVAAASLGWSAGSWIQGRTEGDVNTRVRLVANGAAVLTCATIAIALATATHSPVWAFVIAVAAAGLAMGTGSTTLSVLVLDLSRPSDHGRASAALQLSDVLGSVLGIGAATAIFGALLARGGTFAYVMIEALLATIAAVAVGAGRRCRPVDDTDPLGDSRENLSVR
;
A
#
# COMPACT_ATOMS: atom_id res chain seq x y z
N MET A 1 -30.14 -7.80 -4.98
CA MET A 1 -29.16 -8.62 -5.73
C MET A 1 -29.79 -9.97 -6.01
N SER A 2 -29.71 -10.45 -7.26
CA SER A 2 -30.13 -11.82 -7.59
C SER A 2 -29.24 -12.85 -6.87
N PRO A 3 -29.74 -14.08 -6.62
CA PRO A 3 -28.94 -15.14 -5.97
C PRO A 3 -27.61 -15.43 -6.69
N ALA A 4 -27.58 -15.22 -8.01
CA ALA A 4 -26.38 -15.43 -8.83
C ALA A 4 -25.23 -14.48 -8.44
N TYR A 5 -25.51 -13.20 -8.21
CA TYR A 5 -24.51 -12.21 -7.83
C TYR A 5 -24.12 -12.25 -6.36
N ARG A 6 -25.00 -12.76 -5.46
CA ARG A 6 -24.73 -12.78 -4.01
C ARG A 6 -23.49 -13.58 -3.66
N LEU A 7 -23.34 -14.79 -4.19
CA LEU A 7 -22.19 -15.65 -3.88
C LEU A 7 -20.86 -15.10 -4.42
N VAL A 8 -20.90 -14.51 -5.65
CA VAL A 8 -19.71 -13.84 -6.19
C VAL A 8 -19.33 -12.65 -5.32
N THR A 9 -20.31 -11.81 -4.94
CA THR A 9 -20.05 -10.66 -4.05
C THR A 9 -19.46 -11.11 -2.71
N ILE A 10 -20.01 -12.18 -2.11
CA ILE A 10 -19.50 -12.73 -0.84
C ILE A 10 -18.05 -13.22 -1.00
N ALA A 11 -17.72 -13.91 -2.10
CA ALA A 11 -16.36 -14.38 -2.37
C ALA A 11 -15.38 -13.20 -2.49
N LEU A 12 -15.73 -12.15 -3.25
CA LEU A 12 -14.90 -10.96 -3.41
C LEU A 12 -14.73 -10.21 -2.08
N VAL A 13 -15.82 -10.00 -1.33
CA VAL A 13 -15.78 -9.37 0.00
C VAL A 13 -14.90 -10.17 0.97
N LEU A 14 -14.99 -11.50 0.97
CA LEU A 14 -14.14 -12.36 1.82
C LEU A 14 -12.66 -12.24 1.45
N GLN A 15 -12.31 -12.21 0.16
CA GLN A 15 -10.94 -12.02 -0.30
C GLN A 15 -10.38 -10.66 0.16
N THR A 16 -11.14 -9.59 -0.05
CA THR A 16 -10.75 -8.25 0.40
C THR A 16 -10.63 -8.19 1.91
N THR A 17 -11.59 -8.75 2.66
CA THR A 17 -11.56 -8.81 4.14
C THR A 17 -10.33 -9.56 4.65
N MET A 18 -9.97 -10.67 3.99
CA MET A 18 -8.79 -11.47 4.34
C MET A 18 -7.50 -10.67 4.13
N ILE A 19 -7.33 -10.01 2.98
CA ILE A 19 -6.16 -9.19 2.68
C ILE A 19 -6.09 -8.00 3.66
N ALA A 20 -7.22 -7.35 3.93
CA ALA A 20 -7.30 -6.24 4.87
C ALA A 20 -6.99 -6.67 6.31
N PHE A 21 -7.49 -7.84 6.74
CA PHE A 21 -7.19 -8.40 8.06
C PHE A 21 -5.69 -8.69 8.18
N GLU A 22 -5.11 -9.37 7.20
CA GLU A 22 -3.69 -9.71 7.21
C GLU A 22 -2.83 -8.44 7.29
N ALA A 23 -3.13 -7.42 6.50
CA ALA A 23 -2.41 -6.16 6.50
C ALA A 23 -2.40 -5.47 7.88
N MET A 24 -3.53 -5.50 8.61
CA MET A 24 -3.65 -4.88 9.93
C MET A 24 -3.12 -5.80 11.05
N ALA A 25 -3.41 -7.09 10.97
CA ALA A 25 -3.05 -8.08 11.98
C ALA A 25 -1.53 -8.29 12.06
N VAL A 26 -0.87 -8.35 10.92
CA VAL A 26 0.58 -8.57 10.84
C VAL A 26 1.36 -7.41 11.46
N THR A 27 0.90 -6.18 11.37
CA THR A 27 1.58 -5.04 12.02
C THR A 27 1.70 -5.23 13.53
N THR A 28 0.71 -5.86 14.15
CA THR A 28 0.67 -6.11 15.60
C THR A 28 1.42 -7.39 16.00
N ALA A 29 1.39 -8.43 15.16
CA ALA A 29 2.05 -9.71 15.44
C ALA A 29 3.57 -9.69 15.12
N MET A 30 3.99 -8.86 14.18
CA MET A 30 5.36 -8.85 13.66
C MET A 30 6.45 -8.50 14.69
N PRO A 31 6.22 -7.63 15.72
CA PRO A 31 7.21 -7.41 16.77
C PRO A 31 7.65 -8.71 17.46
N SER A 32 6.68 -9.58 17.80
CA SER A 32 6.99 -10.89 18.40
C SER A 32 7.74 -11.82 17.45
N ALA A 33 7.35 -11.84 16.16
CA ALA A 33 8.06 -12.62 15.15
C ALA A 33 9.50 -12.16 14.98
N ALA A 34 9.74 -10.85 14.92
CA ALA A 34 11.08 -10.27 14.77
C ALA A 34 11.95 -10.52 15.99
N GLN A 35 11.39 -10.51 17.21
CA GLN A 35 12.10 -10.84 18.45
C GLN A 35 12.47 -12.33 18.49
N GLU A 36 11.50 -13.23 18.24
CA GLU A 36 11.70 -14.68 18.26
C GLU A 36 12.73 -15.13 17.21
N LEU A 37 12.67 -14.54 16.00
CA LEU A 37 13.58 -14.87 14.91
C LEU A 37 14.88 -14.04 14.88
N GLY A 38 15.14 -13.24 15.93
CA GLY A 38 16.40 -12.51 16.13
C GLY A 38 16.67 -11.42 15.08
N SER A 39 15.65 -10.81 14.51
CA SER A 39 15.78 -9.91 13.35
C SER A 39 15.06 -8.56 13.51
N VAL A 40 15.06 -8.02 14.73
CA VAL A 40 14.41 -6.73 15.05
C VAL A 40 14.95 -5.59 14.20
N GLY A 41 16.26 -5.55 13.93
CA GLY A 41 16.90 -4.51 13.10
C GLY A 41 16.36 -4.45 11.67
N SER A 42 15.86 -5.57 11.15
CA SER A 42 15.29 -5.69 9.80
C SER A 42 13.77 -5.85 9.79
N TYR A 43 13.11 -5.51 10.89
CA TYR A 43 11.65 -5.60 11.08
C TYR A 43 10.81 -5.09 9.90
N GLY A 44 11.13 -3.90 9.39
CA GLY A 44 10.37 -3.28 8.30
C GLY A 44 10.45 -4.06 6.98
N LEU A 45 11.43 -4.95 6.79
CA LEU A 45 11.54 -5.77 5.57
C LEU A 45 10.32 -6.67 5.37
N ALA A 46 9.72 -7.19 6.45
CA ALA A 46 8.54 -8.05 6.35
C ALA A 46 7.36 -7.35 5.65
N PHE A 47 7.25 -6.04 5.82
CA PHE A 47 6.22 -5.22 5.16
C PHE A 47 6.65 -4.77 3.77
N SER A 48 7.88 -4.28 3.66
CA SER A 48 8.43 -3.76 2.43
C SER A 48 8.54 -4.83 1.34
N PHE A 49 8.96 -6.06 1.66
CA PHE A 49 9.01 -7.18 0.73
C PHE A 49 7.63 -7.59 0.24
N MET A 50 6.63 -7.61 1.11
CA MET A 50 5.25 -7.89 0.71
C MET A 50 4.74 -6.82 -0.25
N MET A 51 4.92 -5.53 0.07
CA MET A 51 4.47 -4.43 -0.80
C MET A 51 5.20 -4.43 -2.14
N THR A 52 6.51 -4.72 -2.14
CA THR A 52 7.31 -4.85 -3.37
C THR A 52 6.81 -5.98 -4.25
N ALA A 53 6.52 -7.15 -3.66
CA ALA A 53 5.96 -8.29 -4.37
C ALA A 53 4.52 -8.02 -4.84
N MET A 54 3.71 -7.33 -4.05
CA MET A 54 2.36 -6.91 -4.40
C MET A 54 2.37 -5.98 -5.62
N LEU A 55 3.32 -5.04 -5.70
CA LEU A 55 3.50 -4.21 -6.89
C LEU A 55 3.73 -5.06 -8.15
N LEU A 56 4.60 -6.06 -8.07
CA LEU A 56 4.85 -6.99 -9.17
C LEU A 56 3.58 -7.77 -9.51
N GLY A 57 2.86 -8.27 -8.50
CA GLY A 57 1.58 -8.95 -8.65
C GLY A 57 0.53 -8.11 -9.38
N ILE A 58 0.39 -6.83 -9.03
CA ILE A 58 -0.53 -5.87 -9.68
C ILE A 58 -0.18 -5.73 -11.17
N VAL A 59 1.10 -5.58 -11.48
CA VAL A 59 1.56 -5.41 -12.86
C VAL A 59 1.32 -6.66 -13.69
N LEU A 60 1.64 -7.84 -13.14
CA LEU A 60 1.42 -9.13 -13.81
C LEU A 60 -0.07 -9.43 -14.01
N ALA A 61 -0.89 -9.08 -13.02
CA ALA A 61 -2.35 -9.28 -13.07
C ALA A 61 -3.00 -8.48 -14.20
N GLY A 62 -2.57 -7.24 -14.45
CA GLY A 62 -3.08 -6.45 -15.57
C GLY A 62 -2.94 -7.20 -16.90
N ILE A 63 -1.72 -7.68 -17.20
CA ILE A 63 -1.46 -8.41 -18.44
C ILE A 63 -2.23 -9.73 -18.50
N TRP A 64 -2.33 -10.42 -17.38
CA TRP A 64 -2.96 -11.75 -17.33
C TRP A 64 -4.48 -11.63 -17.49
N THR A 65 -5.11 -10.69 -16.78
CA THR A 65 -6.56 -10.48 -16.84
C THR A 65 -7.06 -10.00 -18.20
N ASP A 66 -6.23 -9.25 -18.93
CA ASP A 66 -6.54 -8.80 -20.29
C ASP A 66 -6.61 -9.99 -21.27
N ARG A 67 -5.72 -10.98 -21.09
CA ARG A 67 -5.62 -12.16 -21.98
C ARG A 67 -6.59 -13.28 -21.63
N SER A 68 -6.70 -13.60 -20.35
CA SER A 68 -7.35 -14.82 -19.87
C SER A 68 -8.59 -14.56 -19.01
N GLY A 69 -8.96 -13.27 -18.84
CA GLY A 69 -10.03 -12.89 -17.92
C GLY A 69 -9.59 -12.87 -16.44
N PRO A 70 -10.48 -12.48 -15.52
CA PRO A 70 -10.15 -12.30 -14.13
C PRO A 70 -10.01 -13.62 -13.35
N LEU A 71 -10.70 -14.68 -13.78
CA LEU A 71 -10.82 -15.91 -12.99
C LEU A 71 -9.48 -16.60 -12.70
N PRO A 72 -8.56 -16.79 -13.67
CA PRO A 72 -7.26 -17.38 -13.40
C PRO A 72 -6.42 -16.53 -12.43
N GLY A 73 -6.49 -15.20 -12.54
CA GLY A 73 -5.83 -14.26 -11.63
C GLY A 73 -6.35 -14.35 -10.20
N LEU A 74 -7.67 -14.47 -10.02
CA LEU A 74 -8.28 -14.68 -8.70
C LEU A 74 -7.84 -15.99 -8.06
N TYR A 75 -7.85 -17.10 -8.79
CA TYR A 75 -7.41 -18.40 -8.25
C TYR A 75 -5.93 -18.43 -7.92
N ALA A 76 -5.09 -18.03 -8.86
CA ALA A 76 -3.64 -18.03 -8.65
C ALA A 76 -3.26 -17.07 -7.51
N GLY A 77 -3.89 -15.89 -7.46
CA GLY A 77 -3.65 -14.93 -6.40
C GLY A 77 -4.05 -15.45 -5.03
N LEU A 78 -5.21 -16.09 -4.92
CA LEU A 78 -5.69 -16.67 -3.67
C LEU A 78 -4.82 -17.86 -3.20
N VAL A 79 -4.41 -18.72 -4.12
CA VAL A 79 -3.50 -19.84 -3.83
C VAL A 79 -2.13 -19.33 -3.37
N LEU A 80 -1.55 -18.34 -4.07
CA LEU A 80 -0.28 -17.75 -3.67
C LEU A 80 -0.38 -17.04 -2.32
N PHE A 81 -1.46 -16.29 -2.08
CA PHE A 81 -1.66 -15.64 -0.78
C PHE A 81 -1.75 -16.66 0.36
N ALA A 82 -2.54 -17.72 0.18
CA ALA A 82 -2.65 -18.79 1.17
C ALA A 82 -1.32 -19.54 1.36
N ALA A 83 -0.61 -19.87 0.28
CA ALA A 83 0.70 -20.51 0.35
C ALA A 83 1.72 -19.61 1.09
N GLY A 84 1.73 -18.30 0.81
CA GLY A 84 2.56 -17.34 1.52
C GLY A 84 2.22 -17.26 3.01
N ALA A 85 0.94 -17.27 3.38
CA ALA A 85 0.50 -17.32 4.77
C ALA A 85 0.98 -18.61 5.47
N VAL A 86 0.87 -19.77 4.82
CA VAL A 86 1.40 -21.03 5.35
C VAL A 86 2.91 -20.96 5.55
N LEU A 87 3.66 -20.46 4.55
CA LEU A 87 5.11 -20.29 4.66
C LEU A 87 5.50 -19.37 5.85
N CYS A 88 4.76 -18.28 6.06
CA CYS A 88 4.97 -17.42 7.23
C CYS A 88 4.65 -18.15 8.53
N ALA A 89 3.54 -18.90 8.58
CA ALA A 89 3.10 -19.61 9.79
C ALA A 89 4.08 -20.68 10.25
N ILE A 90 4.76 -21.36 9.33
CA ILE A 90 5.75 -22.42 9.63
C ILE A 90 7.20 -21.93 9.59
N ALA A 91 7.43 -20.63 9.41
CA ALA A 91 8.77 -20.07 9.21
C ALA A 91 9.70 -20.33 10.41
N PRO A 92 10.83 -21.05 10.21
CA PRO A 92 11.83 -21.28 11.26
C PRO A 92 12.88 -20.17 11.33
N THR A 93 13.00 -19.34 10.29
CA THR A 93 13.98 -18.25 10.18
C THR A 93 13.35 -16.99 9.65
N TRP A 94 13.97 -15.84 9.89
CA TRP A 94 13.51 -14.56 9.34
C TRP A 94 13.44 -14.58 7.81
N LEU A 95 14.44 -15.16 7.15
CA LEU A 95 14.50 -15.25 5.69
C LEU A 95 13.33 -16.09 5.12
N SER A 96 12.96 -17.20 5.78
CA SER A 96 11.81 -18.00 5.37
C SER A 96 10.48 -17.24 5.58
N LEU A 97 10.38 -16.42 6.63
CA LEU A 97 9.24 -15.52 6.82
C LEU A 97 9.18 -14.49 5.69
N LEU A 98 10.30 -13.85 5.35
CA LEU A 98 10.36 -12.88 4.24
C LEU A 98 9.98 -13.54 2.89
N ALA A 99 10.40 -14.77 2.64
CA ALA A 99 9.97 -15.53 1.45
C ALA A 99 8.45 -15.73 1.42
N GLY A 100 7.85 -16.11 2.56
CA GLY A 100 6.39 -16.19 2.71
C GLY A 100 5.70 -14.85 2.44
N ARG A 101 6.25 -13.73 2.93
CA ARG A 101 5.75 -12.37 2.66
C ARG A 101 5.78 -12.01 1.17
N VAL A 102 6.86 -12.40 0.46
CA VAL A 102 6.96 -12.20 -1.00
C VAL A 102 5.86 -12.98 -1.73
N VAL A 103 5.67 -14.26 -1.39
CA VAL A 103 4.66 -15.11 -2.03
C VAL A 103 3.24 -14.58 -1.75
N ALA A 104 2.95 -14.19 -0.49
CA ALA A 104 1.67 -13.58 -0.11
C ALA A 104 1.43 -12.25 -0.84
N GLY A 105 2.45 -11.40 -0.94
CA GLY A 105 2.38 -10.13 -1.65
C GLY A 105 2.05 -10.29 -3.14
N LEU A 106 2.73 -11.21 -3.84
CA LEU A 106 2.41 -11.54 -5.22
C LEU A 106 0.94 -11.96 -5.36
N GLY A 107 0.47 -12.83 -4.46
CA GLY A 107 -0.92 -13.29 -4.42
C GLY A 107 -1.91 -12.14 -4.21
N ALA A 108 -1.66 -11.27 -3.23
CA ALA A 108 -2.50 -10.09 -2.95
C ALA A 108 -2.60 -9.15 -4.16
N GLY A 109 -1.47 -8.89 -4.84
CA GLY A 109 -1.44 -8.06 -6.04
C GLY A 109 -2.28 -8.63 -7.19
N LEU A 110 -2.21 -9.94 -7.41
CA LEU A 110 -3.04 -10.63 -8.41
C LEU A 110 -4.52 -10.53 -8.08
N VAL A 111 -4.90 -10.78 -6.82
CA VAL A 111 -6.31 -10.71 -6.36
C VAL A 111 -6.89 -9.32 -6.57
N ILE A 112 -6.20 -8.27 -6.09
CA ILE A 112 -6.71 -6.90 -6.13
C ILE A 112 -7.09 -6.50 -7.57
N VAL A 113 -6.22 -6.70 -8.53
CA VAL A 113 -6.51 -6.33 -9.93
C VAL A 113 -7.58 -7.21 -10.55
N ALA A 114 -7.48 -8.53 -10.35
CA ALA A 114 -8.44 -9.48 -10.91
C ALA A 114 -9.86 -9.25 -10.33
N GLU A 115 -9.96 -8.84 -9.06
CA GLU A 115 -11.22 -8.46 -8.41
C GLU A 115 -11.88 -7.25 -9.08
N PHE A 116 -11.14 -6.18 -9.35
CA PHE A 116 -11.67 -5.00 -10.05
C PHE A 116 -12.15 -5.36 -11.47
N VAL A 117 -11.38 -6.18 -12.19
CA VAL A 117 -11.77 -6.65 -13.53
C VAL A 117 -13.02 -7.54 -13.46
N ALA A 118 -13.11 -8.43 -12.45
CA ALA A 118 -14.30 -9.28 -12.25
C ALA A 118 -15.55 -8.43 -11.98
N ILE A 119 -15.45 -7.39 -11.13
CA ILE A 119 -16.57 -6.48 -10.87
C ILE A 119 -17.03 -5.79 -12.17
N GLY A 120 -16.07 -5.32 -12.98
CA GLY A 120 -16.37 -4.67 -14.25
C GLY A 120 -17.05 -5.56 -15.28
N ARG A 121 -16.74 -6.88 -15.27
CA ARG A 121 -17.28 -7.84 -16.26
C ARG A 121 -18.56 -8.55 -15.81
N VAL A 122 -18.64 -8.92 -14.53
CA VAL A 122 -19.76 -9.72 -14.01
C VAL A 122 -21.00 -8.88 -13.71
N TYR A 123 -20.80 -7.63 -13.27
CA TYR A 123 -21.90 -6.81 -12.79
C TYR A 123 -22.36 -5.78 -13.81
N PRO A 124 -23.70 -5.65 -14.04
CA PRO A 124 -24.26 -4.51 -14.76
C PRO A 124 -23.80 -3.17 -14.19
N ALA A 125 -23.73 -2.14 -15.02
CA ALA A 125 -23.21 -0.83 -14.64
C ALA A 125 -23.89 -0.25 -13.37
N GLU A 126 -25.21 -0.48 -13.24
CA GLU A 126 -26.02 0.03 -12.13
C GLU A 126 -25.69 -0.64 -10.79
N LEU A 127 -25.15 -1.87 -10.80
CA LEU A 127 -24.82 -2.63 -9.59
C LEU A 127 -23.35 -2.42 -9.14
N ARG A 128 -22.45 -2.02 -10.05
CA ARG A 128 -21.03 -1.84 -9.76
C ARG A 128 -20.77 -0.89 -8.57
N PRO A 129 -21.41 0.29 -8.46
CA PRO A 129 -21.18 1.17 -7.31
C PRO A 129 -21.54 0.50 -5.98
N ARG A 130 -22.61 -0.29 -5.96
CA ARG A 130 -23.04 -1.02 -4.77
C ARG A 130 -22.06 -2.12 -4.38
N VAL A 131 -21.46 -2.83 -5.35
CA VAL A 131 -20.43 -3.84 -5.10
C VAL A 131 -19.18 -3.17 -4.56
N PHE A 132 -18.72 -2.07 -5.15
CA PHE A 132 -17.58 -1.30 -4.63
C PHE A 132 -17.81 -0.79 -3.21
N THR A 133 -19.04 -0.43 -2.83
CA THR A 133 -19.37 -0.08 -1.45
C THR A 133 -19.13 -1.26 -0.50
N TRP A 134 -19.52 -2.49 -0.88
CA TRP A 134 -19.26 -3.68 -0.07
C TRP A 134 -17.75 -4.00 0.03
N ILE A 135 -17.01 -3.86 -1.07
CA ILE A 135 -15.55 -4.04 -1.06
C ILE A 135 -14.88 -2.99 -0.16
N SER A 136 -15.31 -1.74 -0.21
CA SER A 136 -14.80 -0.70 0.70
C SER A 136 -15.14 -0.99 2.16
N ALA A 137 -16.36 -1.47 2.44
CA ALA A 137 -16.77 -1.86 3.77
C ALA A 137 -15.96 -3.06 4.30
N ALA A 138 -15.50 -3.95 3.42
CA ALA A 138 -14.65 -5.09 3.77
C ALA A 138 -13.30 -4.70 4.39
N TRP A 139 -12.84 -3.48 4.21
CA TRP A 139 -11.66 -2.93 4.88
C TRP A 139 -11.97 -2.39 6.28
N VAL A 140 -13.20 -1.93 6.54
CA VAL A 140 -13.54 -1.23 7.79
C VAL A 140 -13.48 -2.17 8.99
N VAL A 141 -14.07 -3.35 8.92
CA VAL A 141 -14.09 -4.30 10.05
C VAL A 141 -12.68 -4.75 10.41
N PRO A 142 -11.87 -5.28 9.47
CA PRO A 142 -10.48 -5.65 9.77
C PRO A 142 -9.62 -4.49 10.27
N SER A 143 -9.87 -3.27 9.81
CA SER A 143 -9.08 -2.12 10.24
C SER A 143 -9.27 -1.75 11.71
N VAL A 144 -10.43 -2.05 12.27
CA VAL A 144 -10.73 -1.81 13.70
C VAL A 144 -10.41 -3.03 14.55
N VAL A 145 -10.79 -4.22 14.10
CA VAL A 145 -10.73 -5.45 14.89
C VAL A 145 -9.42 -6.22 14.66
N GLY A 146 -8.80 -6.08 13.50
CA GLY A 146 -7.65 -6.89 13.09
C GLY A 146 -6.46 -6.78 14.02
N ALA A 147 -6.04 -5.56 14.35
CA ALA A 147 -4.89 -5.34 15.22
C ALA A 147 -5.10 -5.82 16.67
N PRO A 148 -6.22 -5.51 17.37
CA PRO A 148 -6.52 -6.07 18.70
C PRO A 148 -6.63 -7.59 18.71
N VAL A 149 -7.31 -8.19 17.72
CA VAL A 149 -7.44 -9.66 17.60
C VAL A 149 -6.08 -10.30 17.37
N ALA A 150 -5.24 -9.75 16.51
CA ALA A 150 -3.88 -10.24 16.29
C ALA A 150 -3.04 -10.15 17.55
N GLY A 151 -3.15 -9.07 18.32
CA GLY A 151 -2.48 -8.92 19.61
C GLY A 151 -2.92 -9.99 20.60
N TRP A 152 -4.22 -10.28 20.69
CA TRP A 152 -4.76 -11.34 21.52
C TRP A 152 -4.27 -12.73 21.08
N ILE A 153 -4.35 -13.07 19.79
CA ILE A 153 -3.86 -14.33 19.24
C ILE A 153 -2.36 -14.51 19.55
N THR A 154 -1.57 -13.46 19.32
CA THR A 154 -0.13 -13.50 19.53
C THR A 154 0.24 -13.69 21.00
N SER A 155 -0.49 -13.04 21.93
CA SER A 155 -0.24 -13.12 23.36
C SER A 155 -0.71 -14.43 23.98
N THR A 156 -1.75 -15.07 23.43
CA THR A 156 -2.34 -16.32 24.00
C THR A 156 -1.76 -17.59 23.37
N TRP A 157 -1.41 -17.54 22.09
CA TRP A 157 -0.89 -18.71 21.36
C TRP A 157 0.48 -18.47 20.78
N SER A 158 0.53 -17.73 19.65
CA SER A 158 1.75 -17.39 18.93
C SER A 158 1.44 -16.38 17.81
N TRP A 159 2.42 -15.58 17.41
CA TRP A 159 2.34 -14.75 16.21
C TRP A 159 2.03 -15.58 14.93
N ARG A 160 2.41 -16.86 14.91
CA ARG A 160 2.11 -17.78 13.79
C ARG A 160 0.61 -17.99 13.61
N GLY A 161 -0.17 -17.92 14.69
CA GLY A 161 -1.63 -18.04 14.68
C GLY A 161 -2.31 -16.99 13.79
N VAL A 162 -1.72 -15.81 13.68
CA VAL A 162 -2.23 -14.73 12.82
C VAL A 162 -2.21 -15.11 11.33
N PHE A 163 -1.23 -15.88 10.92
CA PHE A 163 -1.14 -16.38 9.54
C PHE A 163 -2.04 -17.60 9.30
N TRP A 164 -2.26 -18.44 10.31
CA TRP A 164 -3.18 -19.56 10.18
C TRP A 164 -4.64 -19.14 10.04
N ILE A 165 -5.07 -18.10 10.75
CA ILE A 165 -6.48 -17.69 10.77
C ILE A 165 -6.99 -17.20 9.41
N VAL A 166 -6.10 -16.66 8.56
CA VAL A 166 -6.47 -16.15 7.21
C VAL A 166 -6.77 -17.28 6.23
N LEU A 167 -6.37 -18.52 6.51
CA LEU A 167 -6.61 -19.65 5.62
C LEU A 167 -8.07 -20.07 5.56
N ALA A 168 -8.82 -19.92 6.65
CA ALA A 168 -10.23 -20.29 6.68
C ALA A 168 -11.07 -19.42 5.71
N PRO A 169 -11.02 -18.07 5.77
CA PRO A 169 -11.71 -17.24 4.80
C PRO A 169 -11.14 -17.40 3.38
N ALA A 170 -9.83 -17.69 3.21
CA ALA A 170 -9.25 -18.00 1.90
C ALA A 170 -9.88 -19.25 1.27
N ALA A 171 -9.98 -20.34 2.03
CA ALA A 171 -10.59 -21.58 1.58
C ALA A 171 -12.07 -21.39 1.22
N LEU A 172 -12.80 -20.64 2.05
CA LEU A 172 -14.20 -20.33 1.79
C LEU A 172 -14.37 -19.50 0.52
N ALA A 173 -13.54 -18.46 0.32
CA ALA A 173 -13.55 -17.65 -0.88
C ALA A 173 -13.23 -18.48 -2.13
N ALA A 174 -12.22 -19.36 -2.07
CA ALA A 174 -11.88 -20.28 -3.15
C ALA A 174 -13.07 -21.20 -3.51
N THR A 175 -13.71 -21.79 -2.51
CA THR A 175 -14.88 -22.64 -2.70
C THR A 175 -16.03 -21.90 -3.39
N LEU A 176 -16.35 -20.67 -2.94
CA LEU A 176 -17.40 -19.86 -3.55
C LEU A 176 -17.07 -19.47 -5.00
N LEU A 177 -15.80 -19.17 -5.29
CA LEU A 177 -15.36 -18.91 -6.67
C LEU A 177 -15.52 -20.14 -7.56
N VAL A 178 -15.13 -21.34 -7.08
CA VAL A 178 -15.30 -22.59 -7.83
C VAL A 178 -16.78 -22.87 -8.12
N LEU A 179 -17.65 -22.67 -7.14
CA LEU A 179 -19.10 -22.86 -7.29
C LEU A 179 -19.74 -21.86 -8.27
N ARG A 180 -19.07 -20.76 -8.58
CA ARG A 180 -19.58 -19.67 -9.45
C ARG A 180 -18.64 -19.31 -10.59
N GLN A 181 -17.72 -20.21 -10.94
CA GLN A 181 -16.76 -19.98 -12.03
C GLN A 181 -17.42 -19.66 -13.37
N ASP A 182 -18.58 -20.26 -13.67
CA ASP A 182 -19.31 -20.01 -14.91
C ASP A 182 -19.84 -18.58 -15.00
N ALA A 183 -20.27 -18.01 -13.88
CA ALA A 183 -20.75 -16.63 -13.82
C ALA A 183 -19.62 -15.59 -14.04
N ILE A 184 -18.39 -15.94 -13.71
CA ILE A 184 -17.21 -15.08 -13.86
C ILE A 184 -16.50 -15.36 -15.20
N GLY A 185 -16.40 -16.63 -15.60
CA GLY A 185 -15.68 -17.08 -16.80
C GLY A 185 -16.47 -16.93 -18.10
N GLY A 186 -17.81 -16.88 -18.03
CA GLY A 186 -18.68 -16.78 -19.21
C GLY A 186 -18.59 -15.44 -19.96
N SER A 187 -18.02 -14.43 -19.35
CA SER A 187 -17.75 -13.14 -19.97
C SER A 187 -16.44 -13.18 -20.76
N ARG A 188 -16.46 -13.81 -21.95
CA ARG A 188 -15.32 -13.69 -22.88
C ARG A 188 -15.07 -12.20 -23.15
N PRO A 189 -13.81 -11.78 -23.31
CA PRO A 189 -13.51 -10.46 -23.80
C PRO A 189 -14.24 -10.31 -25.16
N GLU A 190 -15.19 -9.41 -25.28
CA GLU A 190 -15.43 -8.81 -26.58
C GLU A 190 -14.08 -8.18 -26.94
N ALA A 191 -13.38 -8.86 -27.86
CA ALA A 191 -12.20 -8.29 -28.46
C ALA A 191 -12.64 -6.95 -29.02
N SER A 192 -12.26 -5.87 -28.36
CA SER A 192 -12.34 -4.54 -28.94
C SER A 192 -11.46 -4.60 -30.19
N ALA A 193 -12.10 -4.73 -31.33
CA ALA A 193 -11.47 -4.96 -32.63
C ALA A 193 -10.62 -3.77 -33.11
N ASP A 194 -10.59 -2.69 -32.35
CA ASP A 194 -9.94 -1.44 -32.69
C ASP A 194 -8.73 -1.13 -31.80
N SER A 195 -7.65 -1.87 -31.95
CA SER A 195 -6.25 -1.46 -31.77
C SER A 195 -5.34 -2.66 -31.38
N PRO A 196 -4.92 -3.52 -32.32
CA PRO A 196 -4.18 -4.75 -31.98
C PRO A 196 -2.70 -4.59 -31.67
N GLY A 197 -2.13 -3.40 -31.81
CA GLY A 197 -0.65 -3.26 -31.77
C GLY A 197 -0.08 -2.39 -30.67
N SER A 198 -0.67 -1.24 -30.38
CA SER A 198 -0.12 -0.25 -29.44
C SER A 198 -0.29 -0.63 -27.97
N ASP A 199 -1.42 -1.17 -27.58
CA ASP A 199 -1.72 -1.54 -26.20
C ASP A 199 -0.81 -2.67 -25.67
N ARG A 200 -0.48 -3.65 -26.51
CA ARG A 200 0.35 -4.80 -26.10
C ARG A 200 1.80 -4.40 -25.80
N ALA A 201 2.37 -3.47 -26.58
CA ALA A 201 3.73 -2.98 -26.37
C ALA A 201 3.81 -2.13 -25.09
N ASP A 202 2.80 -1.29 -24.84
CA ASP A 202 2.72 -0.46 -23.63
C ASP A 202 2.51 -1.29 -22.37
N HIS A 203 1.64 -2.30 -22.39
CA HIS A 203 1.46 -3.23 -21.28
C HIS A 203 2.75 -3.99 -20.95
N LEU A 204 3.47 -4.50 -21.95
CA LEU A 204 4.76 -5.16 -21.75
C LEU A 204 5.83 -4.21 -21.21
N ARG A 205 5.82 -2.95 -21.65
CA ARG A 205 6.73 -1.93 -21.14
C ARG A 205 6.47 -1.65 -19.65
N VAL A 206 5.21 -1.43 -19.28
CA VAL A 206 4.80 -1.20 -17.88
C VAL A 206 5.17 -2.42 -17.02
N ALA A 207 4.93 -3.64 -17.50
CA ALA A 207 5.30 -4.87 -16.82
C ALA A 207 6.80 -4.98 -16.56
N ARG A 208 7.62 -4.74 -17.61
CA ARG A 208 9.09 -4.78 -17.49
C ARG A 208 9.58 -3.71 -16.50
N LEU A 209 9.06 -2.50 -16.58
CA LEU A 209 9.43 -1.44 -15.64
C LEU A 209 8.99 -1.77 -14.21
N GLY A 210 7.78 -2.30 -14.01
CA GLY A 210 7.32 -2.75 -12.71
C GLY A 210 8.17 -3.89 -12.12
N ALA A 211 8.55 -4.85 -12.95
CA ALA A 211 9.48 -5.91 -12.55
C ALA A 211 10.86 -5.36 -12.17
N VAL A 212 11.40 -4.42 -12.96
CA VAL A 212 12.67 -3.75 -12.63
C VAL A 212 12.56 -3.00 -11.30
N VAL A 213 11.47 -2.26 -11.05
CA VAL A 213 11.25 -1.57 -9.77
C VAL A 213 11.20 -2.57 -8.61
N ALA A 214 10.42 -3.64 -8.74
CA ALA A 214 10.28 -4.64 -7.69
C ALA A 214 11.61 -5.34 -7.37
N LEU A 215 12.33 -5.80 -8.41
CA LEU A 215 13.63 -6.47 -8.25
C LEU A 215 14.69 -5.52 -7.67
N SER A 216 14.71 -4.27 -8.13
CA SER A 216 15.66 -3.27 -7.64
C SER A 216 15.39 -2.86 -6.20
N ALA A 217 14.12 -2.65 -5.84
CA ALA A 217 13.72 -2.38 -4.45
C ALA A 217 14.08 -3.57 -3.54
N GLY A 218 13.77 -4.80 -3.96
CA GLY A 218 14.14 -6.01 -3.25
C GLY A 218 15.66 -6.16 -3.08
N ALA A 219 16.43 -5.90 -4.12
CA ALA A 219 17.90 -5.95 -4.06
C ALA A 219 18.48 -4.92 -3.09
N VAL A 220 17.98 -3.68 -3.10
CA VAL A 220 18.40 -2.64 -2.12
C VAL A 220 18.07 -3.08 -0.69
N GLN A 221 16.89 -3.59 -0.47
CA GLN A 221 16.42 -4.03 0.85
C GLN A 221 17.25 -5.21 1.37
N LEU A 222 17.53 -6.21 0.50
CA LEU A 222 18.40 -7.34 0.86
C LEU A 222 19.83 -6.90 1.15
N ALA A 223 20.38 -5.99 0.34
CA ALA A 223 21.72 -5.46 0.59
C ALA A 223 21.81 -4.72 1.93
N ILE A 224 20.78 -3.92 2.28
CA ILE A 224 20.72 -3.26 3.58
C ILE A 224 20.66 -4.30 4.71
N HIS A 225 19.83 -5.33 4.56
CA HIS A 225 19.72 -6.41 5.55
C HIS A 225 21.05 -7.14 5.74
N GLU A 226 21.71 -7.56 4.67
CA GLU A 226 23.00 -8.24 4.73
C GLU A 226 24.10 -7.35 5.36
N GLY A 227 24.15 -6.08 5.01
CA GLY A 227 25.08 -5.13 5.61
C GLY A 227 24.86 -4.96 7.12
N GLN A 228 23.61 -4.95 7.57
CA GLN A 228 23.25 -4.85 8.98
C GLN A 228 23.58 -6.14 9.75
N THR A 229 23.28 -7.31 9.18
CA THR A 229 23.55 -8.61 9.83
C THR A 229 25.04 -8.94 9.92
N ARG A 230 25.81 -8.55 8.90
CA ARG A 230 27.29 -8.73 8.90
C ARG A 230 28.01 -7.63 9.69
N GLY A 231 27.32 -6.55 10.07
CA GLY A 231 27.94 -5.39 10.72
C GLY A 231 28.90 -4.61 9.82
N SER A 232 28.94 -4.92 8.51
CA SER A 232 29.82 -4.28 7.52
C SER A 232 29.15 -4.20 6.16
N PHE A 233 29.34 -3.08 5.49
CA PHE A 233 28.97 -2.90 4.09
C PHE A 233 30.22 -3.11 3.23
N ASP A 234 30.46 -4.36 2.86
CA ASP A 234 31.53 -4.70 1.92
C ASP A 234 31.24 -4.19 0.50
N ALA A 235 32.22 -4.26 -0.40
CA ALA A 235 32.08 -3.77 -1.78
C ALA A 235 30.94 -4.48 -2.54
N THR A 236 30.62 -5.73 -2.20
CA THR A 236 29.56 -6.52 -2.84
C THR A 236 28.19 -6.00 -2.41
N VAL A 237 27.97 -5.87 -1.11
CA VAL A 237 26.72 -5.35 -0.53
C VAL A 237 26.47 -3.91 -0.97
N GLY A 238 27.51 -3.06 -0.89
CA GLY A 238 27.45 -1.68 -1.37
C GLY A 238 27.19 -1.58 -2.87
N GLY A 239 27.80 -2.44 -3.67
CA GLY A 239 27.58 -2.52 -5.11
C GLY A 239 26.16 -2.93 -5.49
N VAL A 240 25.59 -3.94 -4.83
CA VAL A 240 24.19 -4.35 -5.05
C VAL A 240 23.21 -3.23 -4.66
N ALA A 241 23.44 -2.57 -3.52
CA ALA A 241 22.62 -1.43 -3.10
C ALA A 241 22.70 -0.28 -4.11
N ALA A 242 23.90 0.09 -4.56
CA ALA A 242 24.09 1.16 -5.54
C ALA A 242 23.44 0.84 -6.88
N LEU A 243 23.62 -0.36 -7.42
CA LEU A 243 22.98 -0.80 -8.66
C LEU A 243 21.46 -0.79 -8.53
N GLY A 244 20.93 -1.27 -7.42
CA GLY A 244 19.49 -1.23 -7.13
C GLY A 244 18.95 0.20 -7.07
N LEU A 245 19.64 1.12 -6.41
CA LEU A 245 19.26 2.54 -6.34
C LEU A 245 19.32 3.22 -7.73
N VAL A 246 20.35 2.94 -8.53
CA VAL A 246 20.45 3.44 -9.92
C VAL A 246 19.29 2.91 -10.76
N ALA A 247 18.98 1.62 -10.65
CA ALA A 247 17.89 1.00 -11.39
C ALA A 247 16.51 1.55 -10.95
N LEU A 248 16.30 1.83 -9.65
CA LEU A 248 15.11 2.53 -9.15
C LEU A 248 15.03 3.96 -9.70
N GLY A 249 16.12 4.72 -9.63
CA GLY A 249 16.19 6.09 -10.15
C GLY A 249 15.92 6.16 -11.65
N TRP A 250 16.26 5.10 -12.39
CA TRP A 250 15.99 5.00 -13.83
C TRP A 250 14.56 4.54 -14.13
N SER A 251 14.01 3.57 -13.39
CA SER A 251 12.74 2.91 -13.71
C SER A 251 11.52 3.65 -13.15
N VAL A 252 11.58 4.16 -11.92
CA VAL A 252 10.45 4.84 -11.26
C VAL A 252 9.95 6.06 -12.05
N PRO A 253 10.83 6.98 -12.58
CA PRO A 253 10.37 8.10 -13.38
C PRO A 253 9.70 7.71 -14.70
N ARG A 254 10.03 6.51 -15.22
CA ARG A 254 9.47 5.96 -16.46
C ARG A 254 8.17 5.19 -16.25
N LEU A 255 7.94 4.74 -15.04
CA LEU A 255 6.75 4.02 -14.63
C LEU A 255 5.61 4.99 -14.29
N LEU A 256 5.93 6.15 -13.71
CA LEU A 256 4.98 7.18 -13.36
C LEU A 256 4.79 8.18 -14.50
N PRO A 257 3.61 8.84 -14.59
CA PRO A 257 3.38 9.89 -15.56
C PRO A 257 4.44 11.01 -15.51
N PRO A 258 4.78 11.62 -16.64
CA PRO A 258 5.78 12.68 -16.70
C PRO A 258 5.46 13.83 -15.74
N GLY A 259 6.48 14.28 -15.00
CA GLY A 259 6.34 15.39 -14.05
C GLY A 259 5.92 14.98 -12.63
N THR A 260 5.55 13.71 -12.38
CA THR A 260 5.11 13.22 -11.06
C THR A 260 6.18 13.44 -9.99
N LEU A 261 7.45 13.07 -10.23
CA LEU A 261 8.52 13.26 -9.25
C LEU A 261 8.81 14.73 -8.88
N ARG A 262 8.42 15.67 -9.74
CA ARG A 262 8.55 17.11 -9.49
C ARG A 262 7.24 17.73 -8.99
N ALA A 263 6.21 16.90 -8.79
CA ALA A 263 4.85 17.33 -8.46
C ALA A 263 4.40 18.52 -9.34
N ARG A 264 4.52 18.37 -10.69
CA ARG A 264 4.04 19.40 -11.61
C ARG A 264 2.55 19.61 -11.41
N ARG A 265 2.05 20.84 -11.63
CA ARG A 265 0.63 21.20 -11.42
C ARG A 265 -0.31 20.22 -12.13
N GLY A 266 -1.47 19.95 -11.51
CA GLY A 266 -2.50 19.06 -12.04
C GLY A 266 -2.29 17.60 -11.67
N LEU A 267 -2.60 16.70 -12.58
CA LEU A 267 -2.60 15.26 -12.39
C LEU A 267 -1.25 14.70 -11.85
N PRO A 268 -0.07 15.14 -12.30
CA PRO A 268 1.19 14.67 -11.74
C PRO A 268 1.35 14.97 -10.24
N ALA A 269 0.85 16.14 -9.77
CA ALA A 269 0.88 16.48 -8.35
C ALA A 269 -0.08 15.61 -7.52
N VAL A 270 -1.24 15.25 -8.08
CA VAL A 270 -2.20 14.32 -7.43
C VAL A 270 -1.54 12.96 -7.21
N ILE A 271 -0.90 12.42 -8.24
CA ILE A 271 -0.21 11.13 -8.18
C ILE A 271 0.98 11.17 -7.20
N ALA A 272 1.78 12.24 -7.23
CA ALA A 272 2.88 12.43 -6.29
C ALA A 272 2.40 12.52 -4.84
N SER A 273 1.35 13.32 -4.59
CA SER A 273 0.76 13.46 -3.26
C SER A 273 0.30 12.13 -2.70
N ARG A 274 -0.30 11.26 -3.52
CA ARG A 274 -0.75 9.93 -3.11
C ARG A 274 0.42 9.07 -2.58
N GLY A 275 1.52 9.01 -3.32
CA GLY A 275 2.71 8.27 -2.91
C GLY A 275 3.34 8.83 -1.63
N LEU A 276 3.40 10.15 -1.49
CA LEU A 276 3.95 10.81 -0.29
C LEU A 276 3.07 10.55 0.96
N PHE A 277 1.74 10.62 0.84
CA PHE A 277 0.82 10.26 1.92
C PHE A 277 1.06 8.84 2.39
N ASN A 278 1.11 7.88 1.45
CA ASN A 278 1.32 6.48 1.78
C ASN A 278 2.72 6.21 2.33
N ALA A 279 3.76 6.85 1.79
CA ALA A 279 5.12 6.72 2.30
C ALA A 279 5.21 7.11 3.78
N SER A 280 4.58 8.22 4.18
CA SER A 280 4.57 8.67 5.56
C SER A 280 3.67 7.79 6.44
N PHE A 281 2.40 7.63 6.08
CA PHE A 281 1.41 6.97 6.92
C PHE A 281 1.68 5.46 7.11
N MET A 282 1.96 4.73 6.02
CA MET A 282 2.19 3.28 6.10
C MET A 282 3.47 2.95 6.88
N SER A 283 4.52 3.78 6.75
CA SER A 283 5.74 3.58 7.54
C SER A 283 5.51 3.85 9.02
N MET A 284 4.77 4.91 9.37
CA MET A 284 4.36 5.21 10.75
C MET A 284 3.59 4.02 11.35
N VAL A 285 2.53 3.56 10.69
CA VAL A 285 1.72 2.43 11.17
C VAL A 285 2.54 1.14 11.29
N THR A 286 3.52 0.94 10.41
CA THR A 286 4.42 -0.22 10.47
C THR A 286 5.30 -0.21 11.72
N PHE A 287 5.95 0.91 12.04
CA PHE A 287 6.91 0.96 13.15
C PHE A 287 6.28 1.24 14.51
N LEU A 288 5.07 1.81 14.55
CA LEU A 288 4.38 2.18 15.78
C LEU A 288 4.19 1.02 16.77
N PRO A 289 3.69 -0.18 16.39
CA PRO A 289 3.52 -1.28 17.34
C PRO A 289 4.84 -1.74 17.95
N LEU A 290 5.90 -1.82 17.12
CA LEU A 290 7.23 -2.20 17.58
C LEU A 290 7.75 -1.20 18.61
N MET A 291 7.59 0.09 18.36
CA MET A 291 7.98 1.17 19.26
C MET A 291 7.24 1.07 20.60
N LEU A 292 5.92 0.92 20.56
CA LEU A 292 5.10 0.85 21.76
C LEU A 292 5.41 -0.38 22.63
N VAL A 293 5.73 -1.50 22.01
CA VAL A 293 6.13 -2.72 22.73
C VAL A 293 7.54 -2.59 23.31
N GLN A 294 8.50 -2.02 22.55
CA GLN A 294 9.91 -1.97 22.98
C GLN A 294 10.23 -0.82 23.95
N VAL A 295 9.56 0.33 23.79
CA VAL A 295 9.91 1.56 24.56
C VAL A 295 8.89 1.82 25.67
N TRP A 296 7.60 1.52 25.45
CA TRP A 296 6.55 1.67 26.46
C TRP A 296 6.16 0.37 27.15
N GLU A 297 6.80 -0.74 26.78
CA GLU A 297 6.53 -2.08 27.35
C GLU A 297 5.03 -2.48 27.29
N LEU A 298 4.31 -1.95 26.31
CA LEU A 298 2.90 -2.28 26.14
C LEU A 298 2.72 -3.74 25.70
N SER A 299 1.63 -4.35 26.15
CA SER A 299 1.20 -5.61 25.57
C SER A 299 0.88 -5.43 24.07
N LEU A 300 1.04 -6.50 23.28
CA LEU A 300 0.72 -6.50 21.86
C LEU A 300 -0.73 -6.10 21.58
N THR A 301 -1.65 -6.49 22.44
CA THR A 301 -3.06 -6.11 22.35
C THR A 301 -3.25 -4.61 22.55
N ALA A 302 -2.57 -4.03 23.56
CA ALA A 302 -2.63 -2.60 23.80
C ALA A 302 -2.00 -1.78 22.64
N ALA A 303 -0.85 -2.21 22.13
CA ALA A 303 -0.24 -1.63 20.95
C ALA A 303 -1.17 -1.72 19.71
N GLY A 304 -1.83 -2.86 19.52
CA GLY A 304 -2.84 -3.05 18.47
C GLY A 304 -4.05 -2.12 18.61
N MET A 305 -4.50 -1.83 19.83
CA MET A 305 -5.58 -0.85 20.07
C MET A 305 -5.16 0.57 19.70
N VAL A 306 -3.91 0.94 19.94
CA VAL A 306 -3.39 2.25 19.49
C VAL A 306 -3.38 2.33 17.96
N VAL A 307 -2.95 1.27 17.27
CA VAL A 307 -3.01 1.20 15.79
C VAL A 307 -4.44 1.27 15.26
N ALA A 308 -5.41 0.66 15.95
CA ALA A 308 -6.82 0.72 15.56
C ALA A 308 -7.35 2.17 15.56
N ALA A 309 -6.80 3.06 16.40
CA ALA A 309 -7.16 4.48 16.37
C ALA A 309 -6.83 5.15 15.03
N ALA A 310 -5.76 4.73 14.32
CA ALA A 310 -5.48 5.19 12.97
C ALA A 310 -6.60 4.83 11.99
N SER A 311 -7.11 3.61 12.10
CA SER A 311 -8.18 3.11 11.24
C SER A 311 -9.51 3.81 11.48
N LEU A 312 -9.83 4.09 12.74
CA LEU A 312 -11.00 4.89 13.11
C LEU A 312 -10.87 6.33 12.57
N GLY A 313 -9.69 6.92 12.73
CA GLY A 313 -9.38 8.23 12.15
C GLY A 313 -9.56 8.24 10.64
N TRP A 314 -9.02 7.21 9.93
CA TRP A 314 -9.17 7.06 8.48
C TRP A 314 -10.63 6.97 8.06
N SER A 315 -11.42 6.17 8.74
CA SER A 315 -12.85 6.03 8.46
C SER A 315 -13.58 7.36 8.67
N ALA A 316 -13.30 8.07 9.75
CA ALA A 316 -13.86 9.39 10.02
C ALA A 316 -13.46 10.42 8.96
N GLY A 317 -12.20 10.43 8.54
CA GLY A 317 -11.70 11.32 7.49
C GLY A 317 -12.36 11.07 6.14
N SER A 318 -12.50 9.80 5.75
CA SER A 318 -13.21 9.42 4.52
C SER A 318 -14.69 9.81 4.55
N TRP A 319 -15.33 9.67 5.71
CA TRP A 319 -16.72 10.07 5.90
C TRP A 319 -16.91 11.60 5.82
N ILE A 320 -16.00 12.38 6.41
CA ILE A 320 -16.00 13.84 6.31
C ILE A 320 -15.84 14.26 4.84
N GLN A 321 -14.89 13.65 4.14
CA GLN A 321 -14.64 13.94 2.73
C GLN A 321 -15.88 13.64 1.87
N GLY A 322 -16.55 12.49 2.10
CA GLY A 322 -17.75 12.10 1.36
C GLY A 322 -18.95 13.04 1.53
N ARG A 323 -18.95 13.87 2.60
CA ARG A 323 -19.96 14.91 2.85
C ARG A 323 -19.52 16.31 2.43
N THR A 324 -18.25 16.47 2.08
CA THR A 324 -17.73 17.79 1.69
C THR A 324 -18.09 18.04 0.23
N GLU A 325 -19.13 18.82 0.00
CA GLU A 325 -19.44 19.40 -1.30
C GLU A 325 -18.46 20.52 -1.59
N GLY A 326 -17.95 20.62 -2.81
CA GLY A 326 -17.06 21.68 -3.19
C GLY A 326 -16.42 21.52 -4.57
N ASP A 327 -15.89 22.64 -5.03
CA ASP A 327 -15.15 22.74 -6.27
C ASP A 327 -13.74 22.12 -6.14
N VAL A 328 -12.99 22.08 -7.23
CA VAL A 328 -11.63 21.56 -7.29
C VAL A 328 -10.72 22.28 -6.27
N ASN A 329 -10.90 23.58 -6.06
CA ASN A 329 -10.09 24.35 -5.10
C ASN A 329 -10.32 23.91 -3.66
N THR A 330 -11.54 23.58 -3.29
CA THR A 330 -11.88 23.03 -1.97
C THR A 330 -11.21 21.67 -1.78
N ARG A 331 -11.25 20.80 -2.79
CA ARG A 331 -10.58 19.49 -2.78
C ARG A 331 -9.06 19.64 -2.65
N VAL A 332 -8.44 20.56 -3.38
CA VAL A 332 -7.01 20.89 -3.27
C VAL A 332 -6.64 21.34 -1.85
N ARG A 333 -7.46 22.18 -1.22
CA ARG A 333 -7.27 22.58 0.18
C ARG A 333 -7.38 21.39 1.13
N LEU A 334 -8.33 20.49 0.93
CA LEU A 334 -8.46 19.27 1.74
C LEU A 334 -7.21 18.40 1.67
N VAL A 335 -6.63 18.21 0.47
CA VAL A 335 -5.38 17.47 0.32
C VAL A 335 -4.23 18.17 1.06
N ALA A 336 -4.06 19.47 0.87
CA ALA A 336 -2.99 20.21 1.51
C ALA A 336 -3.14 20.25 3.05
N ASN A 337 -4.37 20.43 3.54
CA ASN A 337 -4.67 20.40 4.98
C ASN A 337 -4.48 19.00 5.57
N GLY A 338 -4.92 17.95 4.85
CA GLY A 338 -4.66 16.56 5.25
C GLY A 338 -3.16 16.29 5.37
N ALA A 339 -2.34 16.72 4.39
CA ALA A 339 -0.89 16.59 4.47
C ALA A 339 -0.29 17.37 5.65
N ALA A 340 -0.81 18.57 5.96
CA ALA A 340 -0.37 19.36 7.10
C ALA A 340 -0.73 18.67 8.44
N VAL A 341 -1.94 18.11 8.56
CA VAL A 341 -2.34 17.33 9.75
C VAL A 341 -1.46 16.09 9.89
N LEU A 342 -1.16 15.37 8.80
CA LEU A 342 -0.25 14.22 8.84
C LEU A 342 1.16 14.64 9.29
N THR A 343 1.66 15.78 8.82
CA THR A 343 2.94 16.35 9.26
C THR A 343 2.93 16.65 10.76
N CYS A 344 1.90 17.32 11.25
CA CYS A 344 1.75 17.64 12.68
C CYS A 344 1.65 16.37 13.53
N ALA A 345 0.93 15.35 13.04
CA ALA A 345 0.76 14.08 13.72
C ALA A 345 2.08 13.31 13.85
N THR A 346 2.87 13.21 12.77
CA THR A 346 4.18 12.56 12.82
C THR A 346 5.19 13.34 13.69
N ILE A 347 5.17 14.67 13.66
CA ILE A 347 5.95 15.50 14.60
C ILE A 347 5.51 15.25 16.05
N ALA A 348 4.20 15.17 16.31
CA ALA A 348 3.68 14.91 17.64
C ALA A 348 4.11 13.52 18.16
N ILE A 349 4.13 12.50 17.30
CA ILE A 349 4.64 11.16 17.63
C ILE A 349 6.15 11.23 17.95
N ALA A 350 6.94 11.93 17.11
CA ALA A 350 8.38 12.11 17.35
C ALA A 350 8.65 12.78 18.72
N LEU A 351 7.92 13.87 19.02
CA LEU A 351 8.04 14.57 20.29
C LEU A 351 7.58 13.72 21.48
N ALA A 352 6.43 13.03 21.33
CA ALA A 352 5.92 12.12 22.35
C ALA A 352 6.92 10.99 22.63
N THR A 353 7.60 10.49 21.60
CA THR A 353 8.66 9.49 21.74
C THR A 353 9.87 10.05 22.45
N ALA A 354 10.34 11.25 22.07
CA ALA A 354 11.51 11.89 22.68
C ALA A 354 11.30 12.26 24.15
N THR A 355 10.07 12.65 24.54
CA THR A 355 9.72 13.08 25.90
C THR A 355 9.12 11.97 26.77
N HIS A 356 9.05 10.71 26.26
CA HIS A 356 8.38 9.60 26.95
C HIS A 356 6.96 9.94 27.42
N SER A 357 6.19 10.59 26.54
CA SER A 357 4.82 11.01 26.82
C SER A 357 3.88 9.82 27.08
N PRO A 358 2.78 10.01 27.80
CA PRO A 358 1.83 8.93 28.08
C PRO A 358 1.15 8.43 26.79
N VAL A 359 0.69 7.17 26.82
CA VAL A 359 0.15 6.44 25.65
C VAL A 359 -1.00 7.15 24.95
N TRP A 360 -1.85 7.90 25.70
CA TRP A 360 -2.95 8.65 25.10
C TRP A 360 -2.50 9.71 24.08
N ALA A 361 -1.27 10.25 24.23
CA ALA A 361 -0.72 11.20 23.26
C ALA A 361 -0.51 10.53 21.89
N PHE A 362 -0.06 9.26 21.86
CA PHE A 362 0.05 8.47 20.64
C PHE A 362 -1.32 8.18 20.04
N VAL A 363 -2.31 7.81 20.86
CA VAL A 363 -3.68 7.55 20.39
C VAL A 363 -4.25 8.77 19.64
N ILE A 364 -4.10 9.98 20.20
CA ILE A 364 -4.57 11.21 19.57
C ILE A 364 -3.81 11.49 18.27
N ALA A 365 -2.48 11.41 18.30
CA ALA A 365 -1.64 11.70 17.13
C ALA A 365 -1.90 10.72 15.99
N VAL A 366 -2.03 9.43 16.31
CA VAL A 366 -2.29 8.37 15.34
C VAL A 366 -3.71 8.46 14.75
N ALA A 367 -4.70 8.81 15.58
CA ALA A 367 -6.07 9.08 15.09
C ALA A 367 -6.09 10.28 14.14
N ALA A 368 -5.35 11.36 14.47
CA ALA A 368 -5.19 12.52 13.59
C ALA A 368 -4.49 12.18 12.27
N ALA A 369 -3.43 11.33 12.30
CA ALA A 369 -2.78 10.84 11.10
C ALA A 369 -3.73 10.00 10.23
N GLY A 370 -4.54 9.14 10.86
CA GLY A 370 -5.59 8.39 10.17
C GLY A 370 -6.63 9.30 9.51
N LEU A 371 -7.12 10.31 10.23
CA LEU A 371 -8.07 11.29 9.70
C LEU A 371 -7.49 12.04 8.50
N ALA A 372 -6.23 12.44 8.58
CA ALA A 372 -5.48 13.05 7.49
C ALA A 372 -5.40 12.12 6.27
N MET A 373 -5.10 10.85 6.50
CA MET A 373 -5.05 9.84 5.43
C MET A 373 -6.43 9.63 4.81
N GLY A 374 -7.49 9.52 5.61
CA GLY A 374 -8.86 9.34 5.13
C GLY A 374 -9.34 10.53 4.29
N THR A 375 -9.14 11.74 4.75
CA THR A 375 -9.51 12.95 3.98
C THR A 375 -8.67 13.12 2.73
N GLY A 376 -7.34 12.98 2.85
CA GLY A 376 -6.40 13.22 1.75
C GLY A 376 -6.51 12.17 0.65
N SER A 377 -6.47 10.88 0.99
CA SER A 377 -6.42 9.81 0.00
C SER A 377 -7.72 9.66 -0.79
N THR A 378 -8.89 9.80 -0.14
CA THR A 378 -10.18 9.79 -0.83
C THR A 378 -10.34 11.01 -1.73
N THR A 379 -9.90 12.19 -1.29
CA THR A 379 -9.92 13.40 -2.13
C THR A 379 -9.02 13.25 -3.36
N LEU A 380 -7.82 12.66 -3.22
CA LEU A 380 -6.91 12.40 -4.34
C LEU A 380 -7.52 11.43 -5.35
N SER A 381 -8.30 10.43 -4.88
CA SER A 381 -9.02 9.50 -5.76
C SER A 381 -10.13 10.18 -6.57
N VAL A 382 -10.75 11.23 -6.04
CA VAL A 382 -11.71 12.06 -6.78
C VAL A 382 -10.98 12.98 -7.75
N LEU A 383 -9.93 13.68 -7.29
CA LEU A 383 -9.17 14.62 -8.12
C LEU A 383 -8.52 13.96 -9.34
N VAL A 384 -8.11 12.69 -9.24
CA VAL A 384 -7.55 11.97 -10.37
C VAL A 384 -8.54 11.84 -11.51
N LEU A 385 -9.83 11.68 -11.20
CA LEU A 385 -10.90 11.60 -12.19
C LEU A 385 -11.27 12.99 -12.71
N ASP A 386 -11.35 13.98 -11.82
CA ASP A 386 -11.69 15.36 -12.21
C ASP A 386 -10.63 15.98 -13.15
N LEU A 387 -9.36 15.63 -12.97
CA LEU A 387 -8.23 16.21 -13.72
C LEU A 387 -7.75 15.34 -14.89
N SER A 388 -8.42 14.22 -15.17
CA SER A 388 -8.14 13.36 -16.32
C SER A 388 -9.33 13.31 -17.27
N ARG A 389 -9.06 13.06 -18.56
CA ARG A 389 -10.12 12.86 -19.56
C ARG A 389 -10.84 11.55 -19.30
N PRO A 390 -12.13 11.42 -19.62
CA PRO A 390 -12.86 10.14 -19.45
C PRO A 390 -12.18 8.94 -20.10
N SER A 391 -11.53 9.12 -21.26
CA SER A 391 -10.74 8.10 -21.96
C SER A 391 -9.49 7.65 -21.16
N ASP A 392 -8.95 8.51 -20.29
CA ASP A 392 -7.70 8.30 -19.56
C ASP A 392 -7.91 7.92 -18.09
N HIS A 393 -9.17 7.86 -17.61
CA HIS A 393 -9.48 7.54 -16.21
C HIS A 393 -8.84 6.24 -15.72
N GLY A 394 -8.82 5.19 -16.56
CA GLY A 394 -8.19 3.91 -16.22
C GLY A 394 -6.70 4.05 -16.00
N ARG A 395 -6.00 4.73 -16.93
CA ARG A 395 -4.55 4.97 -16.85
C ARG A 395 -4.18 5.85 -15.65
N ALA A 396 -4.94 6.91 -15.41
CA ALA A 396 -4.71 7.84 -14.31
C ALA A 396 -4.94 7.15 -12.94
N SER A 397 -6.00 6.34 -12.81
CA SER A 397 -6.27 5.56 -11.60
C SER A 397 -5.21 4.49 -11.36
N ALA A 398 -4.73 3.81 -12.40
CA ALA A 398 -3.64 2.84 -12.29
C ALA A 398 -2.33 3.53 -11.83
N ALA A 399 -2.01 4.70 -12.36
CA ALA A 399 -0.85 5.48 -11.94
C ALA A 399 -0.96 5.94 -10.47
N LEU A 400 -2.17 6.28 -10.00
CA LEU A 400 -2.44 6.63 -8.61
C LEU A 400 -2.16 5.43 -7.68
N GLN A 401 -2.70 4.25 -8.01
CA GLN A 401 -2.48 3.01 -7.24
C GLN A 401 -1.02 2.57 -7.24
N LEU A 402 -0.35 2.73 -8.37
CA LEU A 402 1.08 2.45 -8.48
C LEU A 402 1.89 3.36 -7.56
N SER A 403 1.58 4.65 -7.54
CA SER A 403 2.22 5.62 -6.65
C SER A 403 1.97 5.32 -5.18
N ASP A 404 0.79 4.80 -4.85
CA ASP A 404 0.40 4.33 -3.51
C ASP A 404 1.35 3.25 -3.00
N VAL A 405 1.52 2.19 -3.79
CA VAL A 405 2.38 1.05 -3.42
C VAL A 405 3.86 1.44 -3.43
N LEU A 406 4.30 2.23 -4.43
CA LEU A 406 5.67 2.75 -4.49
C LEU A 406 6.00 3.61 -3.28
N GLY A 407 5.08 4.49 -2.87
CA GLY A 407 5.25 5.30 -1.67
C GLY A 407 5.45 4.43 -0.43
N SER A 408 4.62 3.41 -0.24
CA SER A 408 4.74 2.45 0.86
C SER A 408 6.09 1.71 0.83
N VAL A 409 6.50 1.18 -0.33
CA VAL A 409 7.78 0.46 -0.50
C VAL A 409 8.97 1.35 -0.15
N LEU A 410 9.01 2.55 -0.70
CA LEU A 410 10.12 3.48 -0.49
C LEU A 410 10.14 4.05 0.93
N GLY A 411 8.97 4.38 1.49
CA GLY A 411 8.84 4.91 2.84
C GLY A 411 9.24 3.88 3.90
N ILE A 412 8.66 2.67 3.85
CA ILE A 412 8.98 1.59 4.79
C ILE A 412 10.43 1.15 4.63
N GLY A 413 10.93 1.07 3.38
CA GLY A 413 12.33 0.73 3.12
C GLY A 413 13.31 1.74 3.71
N ALA A 414 13.06 3.04 3.55
CA ALA A 414 13.88 4.09 4.13
C ALA A 414 13.81 4.10 5.67
N ALA A 415 12.62 3.94 6.25
CA ALA A 415 12.44 3.83 7.69
C ALA A 415 13.18 2.61 8.26
N THR A 416 13.13 1.45 7.56
CA THR A 416 13.87 0.23 7.94
C THR A 416 15.38 0.45 7.92
N ALA A 417 15.89 1.13 6.90
CA ALA A 417 17.32 1.45 6.79
C ALA A 417 17.79 2.34 7.94
N ILE A 418 17.03 3.38 8.28
CA ILE A 418 17.30 4.27 9.43
C ILE A 418 17.25 3.47 10.74
N PHE A 419 16.20 2.67 10.93
CA PHE A 419 16.02 1.88 12.13
C PHE A 419 17.20 0.95 12.37
N GLY A 420 17.57 0.14 11.38
CA GLY A 420 18.68 -0.78 11.51
C GLY A 420 20.03 -0.10 11.73
N ALA A 421 20.27 1.06 11.09
CA ALA A 421 21.52 1.82 11.26
C ALA A 421 21.65 2.48 12.63
N LEU A 422 20.51 2.83 13.27
CA LEU A 422 20.50 3.60 14.52
C LEU A 422 20.13 2.76 15.75
N LEU A 423 19.71 1.51 15.57
CA LEU A 423 19.25 0.64 16.66
C LEU A 423 20.29 0.52 17.79
N ALA A 424 21.56 0.42 17.44
CA ALA A 424 22.67 0.34 18.40
C ALA A 424 22.90 1.63 19.21
N ARG A 425 22.38 2.77 18.74
CA ARG A 425 22.49 4.09 19.44
C ARG A 425 21.40 4.32 20.48
N GLY A 426 20.47 3.37 20.63
CA GLY A 426 19.31 3.45 21.52
C GLY A 426 18.00 3.45 20.72
N GLY A 427 17.07 2.56 21.12
CA GLY A 427 15.82 2.35 20.38
C GLY A 427 14.99 3.62 20.23
N THR A 428 14.84 4.44 21.30
CA THR A 428 14.09 5.70 21.27
C THR A 428 14.62 6.66 20.21
N PHE A 429 15.94 6.80 20.08
CA PHE A 429 16.54 7.70 19.09
C PHE A 429 16.24 7.25 17.66
N ALA A 430 16.28 5.95 17.38
CA ALA A 430 15.97 5.40 16.07
C ALA A 430 14.51 5.73 15.66
N TYR A 431 13.55 5.57 16.56
CA TYR A 431 12.14 5.89 16.30
C TYR A 431 11.93 7.39 16.06
N VAL A 432 12.54 8.26 16.86
CA VAL A 432 12.46 9.72 16.65
C VAL A 432 12.99 10.10 15.27
N MET A 433 14.09 9.50 14.82
CA MET A 433 14.64 9.77 13.48
C MET A 433 13.76 9.26 12.35
N ILE A 434 13.09 8.11 12.53
CA ILE A 434 12.08 7.64 11.58
C ILE A 434 10.94 8.64 11.49
N GLU A 435 10.35 9.04 12.61
CA GLU A 435 9.23 9.98 12.59
C GLU A 435 9.62 11.35 12.01
N ALA A 436 10.85 11.82 12.23
CA ALA A 436 11.38 13.03 11.61
C ALA A 436 11.47 12.91 10.07
N LEU A 437 11.91 11.75 9.56
CA LEU A 437 11.87 11.46 8.12
C LEU A 437 10.42 11.50 7.62
N LEU A 438 9.48 10.83 8.31
CA LEU A 438 8.09 10.76 7.90
C LEU A 438 7.41 12.12 7.93
N ALA A 439 7.72 12.96 8.92
CA ALA A 439 7.28 14.35 8.98
C ALA A 439 7.81 15.16 7.79
N THR A 440 9.06 14.94 7.40
CA THR A 440 9.65 15.60 6.22
C THR A 440 8.92 15.18 4.94
N ILE A 441 8.65 13.90 4.76
CA ILE A 441 7.89 13.37 3.61
C ILE A 441 6.47 13.98 3.59
N ALA A 442 5.78 14.01 4.73
CA ALA A 442 4.45 14.59 4.86
C ALA A 442 4.46 16.12 4.59
N ALA A 443 5.49 16.84 5.03
CA ALA A 443 5.66 18.26 4.73
C ALA A 443 5.85 18.53 3.23
N VAL A 444 6.60 17.68 2.53
CA VAL A 444 6.71 17.72 1.06
C VAL A 444 5.35 17.49 0.40
N ALA A 445 4.52 16.59 0.98
CA ALA A 445 3.16 16.36 0.49
C ALA A 445 2.26 17.59 0.62
N VAL A 446 2.48 18.50 1.58
CA VAL A 446 1.76 19.79 1.65
C VAL A 446 2.03 20.63 0.40
N GLY A 447 3.30 20.72 0.00
CA GLY A 447 3.71 21.44 -1.21
C GLY A 447 3.13 20.81 -2.48
N ALA A 448 3.18 19.48 -2.59
CA ALA A 448 2.59 18.74 -3.70
C ALA A 448 1.06 18.91 -3.74
N GLY A 449 0.39 18.81 -2.58
CA GLY A 449 -1.06 18.98 -2.46
C GLY A 449 -1.56 20.35 -2.95
N ARG A 450 -0.82 21.43 -2.66
CA ARG A 450 -1.13 22.77 -3.17
C ARG A 450 -1.02 22.88 -4.70
N ARG A 451 -0.26 22.01 -5.33
CA ARG A 451 -0.07 21.94 -6.79
C ARG A 451 -1.08 21.05 -7.51
N CYS A 452 -2.00 20.39 -6.79
CA CYS A 452 -3.09 19.61 -7.38
C CYS A 452 -4.14 20.46 -8.12
N ARG A 453 -3.89 21.75 -8.34
CA ARG A 453 -4.78 22.65 -9.08
C ARG A 453 -4.70 22.35 -10.57
N PRO A 454 -5.83 22.54 -11.31
CA PRO A 454 -5.80 22.51 -12.78
C PRO A 454 -4.69 23.41 -13.34
N VAL A 455 -4.14 23.02 -14.47
CA VAL A 455 -3.27 23.91 -15.24
C VAL A 455 -4.21 24.93 -15.89
N ASP A 456 -4.06 26.21 -15.55
CA ASP A 456 -4.79 27.27 -16.23
C ASP A 456 -4.23 27.35 -17.67
N ASP A 457 -5.10 27.25 -18.68
CA ASP A 457 -4.73 27.39 -20.11
C ASP A 457 -4.13 28.78 -20.43
N THR A 458 -4.04 29.66 -19.45
CA THR A 458 -3.49 31.02 -19.57
C THR A 458 -2.03 31.15 -19.10
N ASP A 459 -1.34 30.04 -18.71
CA ASP A 459 0.05 30.10 -18.27
C ASP A 459 1.01 30.09 -19.50
N PRO A 460 1.60 31.22 -19.91
CA PRO A 460 2.39 31.33 -21.14
C PRO A 460 3.71 30.54 -21.11
N LEU A 461 4.07 29.92 -19.99
CA LEU A 461 5.28 29.11 -19.83
C LEU A 461 5.06 27.61 -20.10
N GLY A 462 3.79 27.15 -20.31
CA GLY A 462 3.45 25.77 -20.63
C GLY A 462 3.62 25.41 -22.11
N ASP A 463 3.41 26.35 -23.02
CA ASP A 463 3.22 26.08 -24.44
C ASP A 463 4.54 26.05 -25.26
N SER A 464 5.66 26.50 -24.68
CA SER A 464 6.93 26.62 -25.41
C SER A 464 7.79 25.34 -25.43
N ARG A 465 7.37 24.21 -24.83
CA ARG A 465 8.16 22.96 -24.78
C ARG A 465 7.49 21.73 -25.38
N GLU A 466 6.21 21.77 -25.73
CA GLU A 466 5.54 20.64 -26.42
C GLU A 466 5.85 20.56 -27.92
N ASN A 467 6.32 21.64 -28.54
CA ASN A 467 6.65 21.70 -29.98
C ASN A 467 8.07 21.20 -30.33
N LEU A 468 8.86 20.68 -29.41
CA LEU A 468 10.23 20.19 -29.65
C LEU A 468 10.42 18.68 -29.56
N SER A 469 9.36 17.89 -29.48
CA SER A 469 9.45 16.40 -29.40
C SER A 469 8.75 15.65 -30.55
N VAL A 470 8.44 16.34 -31.67
CA VAL A 470 8.01 15.71 -32.93
C VAL A 470 9.01 16.13 -34.01
N ARG A 471 10.18 15.52 -33.98
CA ARG A 471 11.05 15.29 -35.15
C ARG A 471 11.90 14.05 -34.89
#